data_f670e7cf77d8244d3145b74145311114
#
_entry.id   f670e7cf77d8244d3145b74145311114
#
_cell.length_a   1.000
_cell.length_b   1.000
_cell.length_c   1.000
_cell.angle_alpha   90.00
_cell.angle_beta   90.00
_cell.angle_gamma   90.00
#
_symmetry.space_group_name_H-M   'P 1'
#
loop_
_entity.id
_entity.type
_entity.pdbx_description
1 polymer ?
#
loop_
_entity_poly.entity_id
_entity_poly.type
_entity_poly.pdbx_seq_one_letter_code
_entity_poly.pdbx_strand_id
1 'polypeptide(L)'
;LAIRSLFGSNPVHIPSVPWQLTGNHWLTLPCINPADGAVHAVGVLHRGARAAIEFAGAADFASGRGTPLLGPVLRVEGEVRALAAEGIAWERAAGWLPTFTCTVGPLLVRGTIFAPYGRDADMAGAVYTVAIENRGERELAVEIALEGTLGHRQQRVRTPRPFDDEHVVSLGADEVILLEGAAIPGMAAIALTADGPATLEVPNGPSRTPAAFALRRALTVPARGSVQTAFYLAVGPERDGAQATVGVLRRRGWRALLTATREALLSLEQVTGVEWMDRLIHRNLLFAYFYAVGRGLDDAQYYLVRSRAPWHAAGCTVRDWEALMWTLPAVQLADGGLARELLLRACELHGYAPGQGVHYLDGTLFQPGFCLEGPAAFAIATDRYIRDTRDEQIVEDPVVADTLYLASDDIAARRDEQVPLYATEVTPAGTPAAHPYTLHGNAVVALALDVFRRTLDEEAATAIEDPAAVRAAIRRHFAVDRGEKARLATAVDLAGGAALDDDPVGSLLWLPMHEAIDRDDTLFRRTARAVRAHEQPADTARPLVPELARLLGPEGQEVLAWLRRAPLDNGIAAEVVDGDGRAVANGADASLAGLLAYTVWYAAHALGLRE
;
A
#
# COMPACT_ATOMS: atom_id res chain seq x y z
N LEU A 1 -9.35 -4.12 25.03
CA LEU A 1 -9.20 -2.65 24.96
C LEU A 1 -9.55 -2.24 23.55
N ALA A 2 -10.75 -1.64 23.36
CA ALA A 2 -11.12 -1.08 22.07
C ALA A 2 -10.09 0.02 21.76
N ILE A 3 -9.30 -0.16 20.71
CA ILE A 3 -8.51 0.90 20.10
C ILE A 3 -9.54 1.94 19.64
N ARG A 4 -9.80 2.94 20.48
CA ARG A 4 -10.59 4.10 20.06
C ARG A 4 -9.73 4.81 19.03
N SER A 5 -10.07 4.64 17.78
CA SER A 5 -9.58 5.48 16.70
C SER A 5 -9.75 6.93 17.13
N LEU A 6 -8.65 7.69 17.16
CA LEU A 6 -8.65 9.14 17.42
C LEU A 6 -9.49 9.94 16.40
N PHE A 7 -10.11 9.27 15.45
CA PHE A 7 -10.81 9.83 14.31
C PHE A 7 -12.18 9.17 14.16
N GLY A 8 -13.19 9.79 14.74
CA GLY A 8 -14.60 9.53 14.48
C GLY A 8 -15.07 8.08 14.66
N SER A 9 -16.23 7.90 15.17
CA SER A 9 -16.86 6.66 15.62
C SER A 9 -17.28 5.64 14.54
N ASN A 10 -16.64 5.61 13.38
CA ASN A 10 -16.89 4.55 12.41
C ASN A 10 -15.80 3.50 12.52
N PRO A 11 -16.12 2.27 12.97
CA PRO A 11 -15.16 1.17 12.90
C PRO A 11 -14.78 0.98 11.43
N VAL A 12 -13.49 0.91 11.17
CA VAL A 12 -12.98 0.55 9.84
C VAL A 12 -13.36 -0.91 9.61
N HIS A 13 -14.35 -1.12 8.77
CA HIS A 13 -14.82 -2.46 8.46
C HIS A 13 -13.89 -3.11 7.43
N ILE A 14 -13.39 -4.29 7.75
CA ILE A 14 -12.84 -5.19 6.73
C ILE A 14 -13.99 -5.54 5.79
N PRO A 15 -13.84 -5.38 4.46
CA PRO A 15 -14.87 -5.78 3.53
C PRO A 15 -15.23 -7.26 3.70
N SER A 16 -16.52 -7.59 3.65
CA SER A 16 -16.96 -8.99 3.64
C SER A 16 -16.68 -9.70 2.31
N VAL A 17 -16.35 -8.93 1.27
CA VAL A 17 -15.99 -9.42 -0.05
C VAL A 17 -14.46 -9.56 -0.13
N PRO A 18 -13.93 -10.73 -0.47
CA PRO A 18 -12.51 -10.92 -0.68
C PRO A 18 -12.08 -10.35 -2.04
N TRP A 19 -12.09 -9.03 -2.16
CA TRP A 19 -11.81 -8.31 -3.39
C TRP A 19 -10.54 -8.82 -4.11
N GLN A 20 -10.64 -9.05 -5.40
CA GLN A 20 -9.47 -9.04 -6.26
C GLN A 20 -9.07 -7.59 -6.51
N LEU A 21 -7.77 -7.37 -6.68
CA LEU A 21 -7.22 -6.03 -6.91
C LEU A 21 -6.02 -6.08 -7.84
N THR A 22 -5.81 -4.97 -8.53
CA THR A 22 -4.64 -4.71 -9.35
C THR A 22 -4.42 -3.19 -9.45
N GLY A 23 -3.37 -2.78 -10.11
CA GLY A 23 -3.06 -1.38 -10.35
C GLY A 23 -1.62 -1.22 -10.85
N ASN A 24 -1.27 0.02 -11.13
CA ASN A 24 0.09 0.49 -11.36
C ASN A 24 0.32 1.78 -10.57
N HIS A 25 1.43 2.48 -10.80
CA HIS A 25 1.68 3.73 -10.07
C HIS A 25 0.67 4.83 -10.38
N TRP A 26 0.02 4.82 -11.55
CA TRP A 26 -0.96 5.83 -11.95
C TRP A 26 -2.34 5.62 -11.34
N LEU A 27 -2.85 4.39 -11.39
CA LEU A 27 -4.19 4.09 -10.92
C LEU A 27 -4.28 2.77 -10.15
N THR A 28 -5.30 2.66 -9.32
CA THR A 28 -5.67 1.44 -8.62
C THR A 28 -7.06 0.97 -9.03
N LEU A 29 -7.22 -0.34 -9.12
CA LEU A 29 -8.48 -1.07 -9.24
C LEU A 29 -8.65 -1.91 -7.96
N PRO A 30 -9.05 -1.30 -6.84
CA PRO A 30 -8.99 -1.95 -5.53
C PRO A 30 -10.12 -2.95 -5.27
N CYS A 31 -11.23 -2.82 -6.01
CA CYS A 31 -12.47 -3.55 -5.76
C CYS A 31 -12.94 -4.25 -7.03
N ILE A 32 -12.31 -5.36 -7.40
CA ILE A 32 -12.78 -6.27 -8.45
C ILE A 32 -13.55 -7.40 -7.78
N ASN A 33 -14.83 -7.50 -8.05
CA ASN A 33 -15.72 -8.45 -7.39
C ASN A 33 -15.43 -9.90 -7.83
N PRO A 34 -15.06 -10.79 -6.91
CA PRO A 34 -14.76 -12.18 -7.25
C PRO A 34 -16.00 -12.96 -7.72
N ALA A 35 -17.21 -12.48 -7.45
CA ALA A 35 -18.43 -13.17 -7.85
C ALA A 35 -18.77 -13.00 -9.34
N ASP A 36 -18.40 -11.87 -9.96
CA ASP A 36 -18.82 -11.54 -11.32
C ASP A 36 -17.76 -10.85 -12.19
N GLY A 37 -16.58 -10.53 -11.61
CA GLY A 37 -15.50 -9.82 -12.29
C GLY A 37 -15.75 -8.32 -12.48
N ALA A 38 -16.76 -7.75 -11.85
CA ALA A 38 -17.07 -6.33 -11.96
C ALA A 38 -16.08 -5.46 -11.19
N VAL A 39 -15.72 -4.32 -11.75
CA VAL A 39 -14.87 -3.28 -11.13
C VAL A 39 -15.76 -2.25 -10.46
N HIS A 40 -15.63 -2.11 -9.14
CA HIS A 40 -16.47 -1.20 -8.37
C HIS A 40 -15.88 0.19 -8.19
N ALA A 41 -14.54 0.32 -8.25
CA ALA A 41 -13.86 1.60 -8.09
C ALA A 41 -12.57 1.69 -8.90
N VAL A 42 -12.23 2.93 -9.28
CA VAL A 42 -10.93 3.32 -9.84
C VAL A 42 -10.42 4.51 -9.02
N GLY A 43 -9.18 4.43 -8.51
CA GLY A 43 -8.56 5.47 -7.71
C GLY A 43 -7.28 6.00 -8.35
N VAL A 44 -7.05 7.32 -8.28
CA VAL A 44 -5.84 8.00 -8.74
C VAL A 44 -5.36 8.98 -7.69
N LEU A 45 -4.04 9.17 -7.53
CA LEU A 45 -3.51 10.24 -6.70
C LEU A 45 -3.58 11.57 -7.43
N HIS A 46 -3.87 12.63 -6.69
CA HIS A 46 -3.93 14.00 -7.21
C HIS A 46 -3.31 14.95 -6.19
N ARG A 47 -2.19 15.58 -6.54
CA ARG A 47 -1.44 16.47 -5.65
C ARG A 47 -2.28 17.67 -5.22
N GLY A 48 -2.89 18.38 -6.19
CA GLY A 48 -3.70 19.56 -5.89
C GLY A 48 -4.91 19.28 -5.00
N ALA A 49 -5.45 18.05 -5.02
CA ALA A 49 -6.48 17.60 -4.10
C ALA A 49 -5.93 17.10 -2.76
N ARG A 50 -4.61 16.88 -2.65
CA ARG A 50 -3.93 16.27 -1.49
C ARG A 50 -4.49 14.89 -1.11
N ALA A 51 -4.97 14.12 -2.09
CA ALA A 51 -5.76 12.92 -1.85
C ALA A 51 -5.78 11.99 -3.07
N ALA A 52 -6.41 10.82 -2.91
CA ALA A 52 -6.93 10.07 -4.06
C ALA A 52 -8.27 10.66 -4.51
N ILE A 53 -8.46 10.73 -5.83
CA ILE A 53 -9.75 10.91 -6.47
C ILE A 53 -10.25 9.52 -6.86
N GLU A 54 -11.45 9.17 -6.40
CA GLU A 54 -12.06 7.88 -6.66
C GLU A 54 -13.33 8.04 -7.49
N PHE A 55 -13.44 7.25 -8.55
CA PHE A 55 -14.66 7.02 -9.31
C PHE A 55 -15.24 5.68 -8.88
N ALA A 56 -16.51 5.65 -8.54
CA ALA A 56 -17.14 4.43 -8.07
C ALA A 56 -18.55 4.26 -8.68
N GLY A 57 -19.01 3.00 -8.67
CA GLY A 57 -20.38 2.67 -8.99
C GLY A 57 -21.34 3.05 -7.86
N ALA A 58 -22.62 2.76 -8.06
CA ALA A 58 -23.66 2.89 -7.02
C ALA A 58 -23.70 1.64 -6.13
N ALA A 59 -22.54 1.23 -5.62
CA ALA A 59 -22.35 0.04 -4.81
C ALA A 59 -21.65 0.34 -3.50
N ASP A 60 -21.98 -0.42 -2.47
CA ASP A 60 -21.26 -0.41 -1.22
C ASP A 60 -20.04 -1.35 -1.32
N PHE A 61 -18.82 -0.81 -1.20
CA PHE A 61 -17.61 -1.62 -1.28
C PHE A 61 -17.45 -2.62 -0.11
N ALA A 62 -18.07 -2.35 1.04
CA ALA A 62 -17.97 -3.23 2.20
C ALA A 62 -18.74 -4.54 1.98
N SER A 63 -19.87 -4.50 1.32
CA SER A 63 -20.73 -5.66 1.03
C SER A 63 -20.66 -6.16 -0.42
N GLY A 64 -20.12 -5.35 -1.34
CA GLY A 64 -20.11 -5.63 -2.77
C GLY A 64 -21.50 -5.57 -3.42
N ARG A 65 -22.51 -5.05 -2.71
CA ARG A 65 -23.89 -4.95 -3.22
C ARG A 65 -24.10 -3.63 -3.95
N GLY A 66 -24.95 -3.66 -4.98
CA GLY A 66 -25.29 -2.49 -5.79
C GLY A 66 -24.68 -2.56 -7.19
N THR A 67 -24.78 -1.48 -7.94
CA THR A 67 -24.32 -1.40 -9.33
C THR A 67 -22.82 -1.06 -9.36
N PRO A 68 -21.98 -1.84 -10.09
CA PRO A 68 -20.56 -1.55 -10.22
C PRO A 68 -20.30 -0.30 -11.07
N LEU A 69 -19.08 0.23 -11.01
CA LEU A 69 -18.60 1.24 -11.96
C LEU A 69 -18.60 0.69 -13.38
N LEU A 70 -18.11 -0.54 -13.54
CA LEU A 70 -18.22 -1.29 -14.80
C LEU A 70 -18.15 -2.80 -14.51
N GLY A 71 -18.90 -3.58 -15.25
CA GLY A 71 -18.94 -5.03 -15.11
C GLY A 71 -19.20 -5.74 -16.43
N PRO A 72 -18.67 -6.95 -16.62
CA PRO A 72 -18.87 -7.72 -17.83
C PRO A 72 -20.29 -8.31 -17.86
N VAL A 73 -20.96 -8.13 -18.98
CA VAL A 73 -22.25 -8.75 -19.28
C VAL A 73 -22.14 -9.55 -20.55
N LEU A 74 -22.47 -10.83 -20.47
CA LEU A 74 -22.48 -11.74 -21.62
C LEU A 74 -23.90 -11.98 -22.09
N ARG A 75 -24.14 -11.80 -23.40
CA ARG A 75 -25.38 -12.22 -24.05
C ARG A 75 -25.06 -13.27 -25.11
N VAL A 76 -25.78 -14.36 -25.08
CA VAL A 76 -25.65 -15.46 -26.05
C VAL A 76 -26.97 -15.58 -26.79
N GLU A 77 -26.94 -15.40 -28.10
CA GLU A 77 -28.14 -15.40 -28.95
C GLU A 77 -29.23 -14.42 -28.44
N GLY A 78 -28.81 -13.26 -27.92
CA GLY A 78 -29.67 -12.20 -27.39
C GLY A 78 -30.09 -12.37 -25.92
N GLU A 79 -29.85 -13.53 -25.30
CA GLU A 79 -30.19 -13.76 -23.91
C GLU A 79 -29.01 -13.44 -22.96
N VAL A 80 -29.28 -12.70 -21.88
CA VAL A 80 -28.28 -12.44 -20.84
C VAL A 80 -27.92 -13.73 -20.10
N ARG A 81 -26.64 -14.01 -20.00
CA ARG A 81 -26.10 -15.14 -19.25
C ARG A 81 -25.17 -14.64 -18.14
N ALA A 82 -25.46 -15.04 -16.92
CA ALA A 82 -24.60 -14.71 -15.78
C ALA A 82 -23.27 -15.44 -15.87
N LEU A 83 -22.15 -14.73 -15.80
CA LEU A 83 -20.82 -15.32 -15.78
C LEU A 83 -20.62 -16.24 -14.56
N ALA A 84 -21.25 -15.92 -13.44
CA ALA A 84 -21.16 -16.64 -12.17
C ALA A 84 -22.10 -17.85 -12.04
N ALA A 85 -22.91 -18.20 -13.06
CA ALA A 85 -23.93 -19.25 -12.95
C ALA A 85 -23.36 -20.61 -12.51
N GLU A 86 -22.14 -20.94 -12.94
CA GLU A 86 -21.42 -22.18 -12.60
C GLU A 86 -20.19 -21.95 -11.70
N GLY A 87 -20.04 -20.71 -11.18
CA GLY A 87 -18.89 -20.27 -10.39
C GLY A 87 -17.74 -19.71 -11.24
N ILE A 88 -16.94 -18.88 -10.60
CA ILE A 88 -15.76 -18.25 -11.18
C ILE A 88 -14.51 -18.72 -10.44
N ALA A 89 -13.56 -19.30 -11.17
CA ALA A 89 -12.24 -19.62 -10.64
C ALA A 89 -11.27 -18.46 -10.90
N TRP A 90 -10.54 -18.04 -9.88
CA TRP A 90 -9.58 -16.95 -9.95
C TRP A 90 -8.15 -17.46 -9.80
N GLU A 91 -7.26 -16.85 -10.56
CA GLU A 91 -5.81 -16.93 -10.40
C GLU A 91 -5.19 -15.54 -10.51
N ARG A 92 -3.93 -15.38 -10.13
CA ARG A 92 -3.18 -14.14 -10.26
C ARG A 92 -1.95 -14.38 -11.13
N ALA A 93 -2.06 -14.09 -12.41
CA ALA A 93 -0.92 -14.20 -13.31
C ALA A 93 0.19 -13.23 -12.88
N ALA A 94 1.46 -13.68 -12.87
CA ALA A 94 2.60 -12.95 -12.32
C ALA A 94 2.35 -12.37 -10.91
N GLY A 95 1.57 -13.09 -10.07
CA GLY A 95 1.27 -12.68 -8.70
C GLY A 95 0.36 -11.46 -8.54
N TRP A 96 0.08 -10.72 -9.62
CA TRP A 96 -0.58 -9.40 -9.55
C TRP A 96 -1.80 -9.23 -10.46
N LEU A 97 -1.87 -9.93 -11.56
CA LEU A 97 -2.92 -9.74 -12.57
C LEU A 97 -4.09 -10.69 -12.32
N PRO A 98 -5.24 -10.22 -11.79
CA PRO A 98 -6.40 -11.06 -11.59
C PRO A 98 -6.92 -11.59 -12.92
N THR A 99 -6.99 -12.90 -13.01
CA THR A 99 -7.49 -13.64 -14.18
C THR A 99 -8.56 -14.60 -13.70
N PHE A 100 -9.70 -14.59 -14.36
CA PHE A 100 -10.80 -15.50 -14.04
C PHE A 100 -11.12 -16.44 -15.19
N THR A 101 -11.67 -17.58 -14.83
CA THR A 101 -12.22 -18.57 -15.75
C THR A 101 -13.58 -19.03 -15.26
N CYS A 102 -14.57 -19.04 -16.16
CA CYS A 102 -15.90 -19.58 -15.88
C CYS A 102 -16.48 -20.28 -17.11
N THR A 103 -17.47 -21.14 -16.88
CA THR A 103 -18.21 -21.83 -17.94
C THR A 103 -19.64 -21.26 -18.02
N VAL A 104 -20.09 -21.00 -19.24
CA VAL A 104 -21.46 -20.51 -19.52
C VAL A 104 -22.06 -21.34 -20.64
N GLY A 105 -22.77 -22.41 -20.30
CA GLY A 105 -23.24 -23.39 -21.26
C GLY A 105 -22.06 -24.00 -22.05
N PRO A 106 -22.04 -23.94 -23.40
CA PRO A 106 -20.94 -24.48 -24.18
C PRO A 106 -19.70 -23.56 -24.24
N LEU A 107 -19.76 -22.38 -23.63
CA LEU A 107 -18.69 -21.38 -23.68
C LEU A 107 -17.78 -21.47 -22.45
N LEU A 108 -16.48 -21.51 -22.68
CA LEU A 108 -15.46 -21.22 -21.68
C LEU A 108 -15.05 -19.77 -21.82
N VAL A 109 -15.26 -18.99 -20.76
CA VAL A 109 -14.91 -17.56 -20.73
C VAL A 109 -13.71 -17.35 -19.81
N ARG A 110 -12.70 -16.63 -20.30
CA ARG A 110 -11.53 -16.20 -19.51
C ARG A 110 -11.42 -14.68 -19.57
N GLY A 111 -11.25 -14.04 -18.43
CA GLY A 111 -11.02 -12.60 -18.36
C GLY A 111 -9.72 -12.30 -17.60
N THR A 112 -9.00 -11.27 -18.05
CA THR A 112 -7.85 -10.73 -17.32
C THR A 112 -8.01 -9.22 -17.21
N ILE A 113 -7.82 -8.71 -15.98
CA ILE A 113 -7.92 -7.29 -15.67
C ILE A 113 -6.53 -6.82 -15.24
N PHE A 114 -5.99 -5.79 -15.88
CA PHE A 114 -4.68 -5.31 -15.54
C PHE A 114 -4.49 -3.83 -15.84
N ALA A 115 -3.67 -3.15 -15.03
CA ALA A 115 -3.10 -1.85 -15.34
C ALA A 115 -1.74 -2.07 -16.00
N PRO A 116 -1.51 -1.56 -17.22
CA PRO A 116 -0.24 -1.72 -17.92
C PRO A 116 0.93 -1.15 -17.11
N TYR A 117 2.02 -1.91 -17.05
CA TYR A 117 3.22 -1.54 -16.32
C TYR A 117 4.49 -2.02 -17.06
N GLY A 118 5.61 -1.34 -16.79
CA GLY A 118 6.90 -1.65 -17.39
C GLY A 118 7.29 -0.71 -18.52
N ARG A 119 8.46 -0.94 -19.08
CA ARG A 119 9.02 -0.08 -20.12
C ARG A 119 8.04 0.04 -21.30
N ASP A 120 7.77 1.28 -21.68
CA ASP A 120 6.83 1.63 -22.76
C ASP A 120 5.36 1.22 -22.53
N ALA A 121 5.01 0.63 -21.38
CA ALA A 121 3.66 0.24 -21.03
C ALA A 121 3.09 1.01 -19.81
N ASP A 122 3.91 1.72 -19.04
CA ASP A 122 3.50 2.45 -17.86
C ASP A 122 2.63 3.68 -18.21
N MET A 123 1.32 3.50 -18.15
CA MET A 123 0.31 4.50 -18.54
C MET A 123 -0.83 4.55 -17.51
N ALA A 124 -1.46 5.73 -17.43
CA ALA A 124 -2.62 5.97 -16.57
C ALA A 124 -3.88 5.26 -17.13
N GLY A 125 -3.88 3.93 -17.13
CA GLY A 125 -4.98 3.15 -17.67
C GLY A 125 -5.02 1.72 -17.22
N ALA A 126 -6.09 1.03 -17.63
CA ALA A 126 -6.32 -0.38 -17.39
C ALA A 126 -6.94 -1.06 -18.63
N VAL A 127 -6.80 -2.36 -18.67
CA VAL A 127 -7.34 -3.19 -19.75
C VAL A 127 -8.13 -4.33 -19.13
N TYR A 128 -9.33 -4.55 -19.67
CA TYR A 128 -10.18 -5.69 -19.38
C TYR A 128 -10.26 -6.57 -20.62
N THR A 129 -9.59 -7.72 -20.61
CA THR A 129 -9.63 -8.66 -21.75
C THR A 129 -10.63 -9.77 -21.50
N VAL A 130 -11.30 -10.22 -22.56
CA VAL A 130 -12.19 -11.38 -22.53
C VAL A 130 -11.87 -12.30 -23.69
N ALA A 131 -11.61 -13.57 -23.39
CA ALA A 131 -11.47 -14.64 -24.35
C ALA A 131 -12.65 -15.61 -24.20
N ILE A 132 -13.32 -15.95 -25.29
CA ILE A 132 -14.49 -16.84 -25.33
C ILE A 132 -14.16 -18.00 -26.25
N GLU A 133 -14.14 -19.22 -25.71
CA GLU A 133 -13.93 -20.47 -26.42
C GLU A 133 -15.27 -21.21 -26.51
N ASN A 134 -15.71 -21.50 -27.71
CA ASN A 134 -16.94 -22.27 -27.95
C ASN A 134 -16.58 -23.77 -28.09
N ARG A 135 -17.00 -24.57 -27.12
CA ARG A 135 -16.80 -26.02 -27.08
C ARG A 135 -17.94 -26.80 -27.76
N GLY A 136 -18.96 -26.08 -28.21
CA GLY A 136 -20.12 -26.63 -28.93
C GLY A 136 -19.84 -26.89 -30.42
N GLU A 137 -20.81 -27.54 -31.06
CA GLU A 137 -20.72 -27.96 -32.45
C GLU A 137 -21.28 -26.93 -33.44
N ARG A 138 -21.88 -25.85 -32.96
CA ARG A 138 -22.44 -24.77 -33.78
C ARG A 138 -21.80 -23.44 -33.47
N GLU A 139 -21.75 -22.58 -34.46
CA GLU A 139 -21.40 -21.16 -34.29
C GLU A 139 -22.42 -20.46 -33.37
N LEU A 140 -21.95 -19.52 -32.54
CA LEU A 140 -22.79 -18.76 -31.63
C LEU A 140 -22.57 -17.25 -31.84
N ALA A 141 -23.69 -16.52 -31.92
CA ALA A 141 -23.68 -15.07 -31.83
C ALA A 141 -23.58 -14.68 -30.35
N VAL A 142 -22.54 -13.94 -30.01
CA VAL A 142 -22.25 -13.52 -28.65
C VAL A 142 -22.05 -12.01 -28.61
N GLU A 143 -22.68 -11.35 -27.63
CA GLU A 143 -22.37 -9.98 -27.30
C GLU A 143 -21.71 -9.95 -25.92
N ILE A 144 -20.53 -9.32 -25.86
CA ILE A 144 -19.88 -9.00 -24.61
C ILE A 144 -19.92 -7.50 -24.39
N ALA A 145 -20.36 -7.08 -23.21
CA ALA A 145 -20.47 -5.68 -22.85
C ALA A 145 -19.70 -5.40 -21.55
N LEU A 146 -19.18 -4.19 -21.43
CA LEU A 146 -18.96 -3.56 -20.13
C LEU A 146 -20.14 -2.61 -19.87
N GLU A 147 -20.98 -2.98 -18.92
CA GLU A 147 -22.09 -2.15 -18.45
C GLU A 147 -21.76 -1.61 -17.07
N GLY A 148 -22.09 -0.35 -16.80
CA GLY A 148 -21.73 0.26 -15.54
C GLY A 148 -22.55 1.49 -15.19
N THR A 149 -22.20 2.06 -14.07
CA THR A 149 -22.85 3.23 -13.51
C THR A 149 -21.82 4.12 -12.84
N LEU A 150 -21.72 5.36 -13.29
CA LEU A 150 -21.04 6.39 -12.50
C LEU A 150 -21.98 6.79 -11.36
N GLY A 151 -21.75 6.21 -10.17
CA GLY A 151 -22.58 6.40 -8.99
C GLY A 151 -22.14 7.58 -8.14
N HIS A 152 -20.82 7.77 -7.99
CA HIS A 152 -20.25 8.93 -7.31
C HIS A 152 -18.79 9.12 -7.66
N ARG A 153 -18.31 10.34 -7.41
CA ARG A 153 -16.90 10.68 -7.29
C ARG A 153 -16.62 11.15 -5.88
N GLN A 154 -15.43 10.89 -5.38
CA GLN A 154 -15.05 11.32 -4.04
C GLN A 154 -13.57 11.59 -3.92
N GLN A 155 -13.23 12.47 -2.98
CA GLN A 155 -11.88 12.71 -2.53
C GLN A 155 -11.61 11.88 -1.28
N ARG A 156 -10.49 11.16 -1.25
CA ARG A 156 -10.09 10.36 -0.10
C ARG A 156 -8.69 10.73 0.39
N VAL A 157 -8.62 11.34 1.56
CA VAL A 157 -7.38 11.44 2.36
C VAL A 157 -7.33 10.25 3.32
N ARG A 158 -8.25 10.22 4.27
CA ARG A 158 -8.58 9.09 5.18
C ARG A 158 -10.04 8.69 4.97
N THR A 159 -10.96 9.48 5.51
CA THR A 159 -12.41 9.31 5.29
C THR A 159 -12.79 9.88 3.93
N PRO A 160 -13.62 9.17 3.14
CA PRO A 160 -14.09 9.68 1.85
C PRO A 160 -14.98 10.91 2.03
N ARG A 161 -14.82 11.87 1.13
CA ARG A 161 -15.70 13.04 0.99
C ARG A 161 -16.24 13.07 -0.42
N PRO A 162 -17.56 12.97 -0.63
CA PRO A 162 -18.15 13.07 -1.95
C PRO A 162 -17.92 14.48 -2.51
N PHE A 163 -17.79 14.56 -3.84
CA PHE A 163 -17.92 15.84 -4.53
C PHE A 163 -19.40 16.21 -4.63
N ASP A 164 -19.70 17.47 -4.37
CA ASP A 164 -21.06 18.03 -4.60
C ASP A 164 -21.16 18.49 -6.06
N ASP A 165 -21.15 17.53 -6.98
CA ASP A 165 -21.26 17.78 -8.42
C ASP A 165 -22.22 16.82 -9.12
N GLU A 166 -22.50 17.07 -10.40
CA GLU A 166 -23.27 16.19 -11.25
C GLU A 166 -22.36 15.21 -11.97
N HIS A 167 -22.84 13.99 -12.14
CA HIS A 167 -22.16 12.96 -12.92
C HIS A 167 -22.40 13.22 -14.40
N VAL A 168 -21.34 13.29 -15.18
CA VAL A 168 -21.40 13.43 -16.63
C VAL A 168 -20.88 12.15 -17.26
N VAL A 169 -21.78 11.49 -17.99
CA VAL A 169 -21.40 10.39 -18.89
C VAL A 169 -21.74 10.84 -20.30
N SER A 170 -20.74 10.93 -21.15
CA SER A 170 -20.89 11.50 -22.48
C SER A 170 -20.11 10.72 -23.54
N LEU A 171 -20.40 11.00 -24.81
CA LEU A 171 -19.59 10.47 -25.91
C LEU A 171 -18.44 11.43 -26.22
N GLY A 172 -17.24 10.86 -26.34
CA GLY A 172 -16.08 11.50 -26.91
C GLY A 172 -15.90 11.19 -28.41
N ALA A 173 -14.78 11.59 -28.97
CA ALA A 173 -14.41 11.19 -30.33
C ALA A 173 -13.98 9.69 -30.36
N ASP A 174 -13.96 9.10 -31.55
CA ASP A 174 -13.41 7.77 -31.82
C ASP A 174 -14.03 6.63 -30.99
N GLU A 175 -15.34 6.63 -30.80
CA GLU A 175 -16.07 5.61 -30.05
C GLU A 175 -15.59 5.51 -28.58
N VAL A 176 -15.51 6.64 -27.89
CA VAL A 176 -15.10 6.74 -26.49
C VAL A 176 -16.30 7.16 -25.62
N ILE A 177 -16.49 6.51 -24.48
CA ILE A 177 -17.34 6.98 -23.38
C ILE A 177 -16.46 7.74 -22.39
N LEU A 178 -16.91 8.90 -21.95
CA LEU A 178 -16.24 9.75 -20.96
C LEU A 178 -17.05 9.82 -19.68
N LEU A 179 -16.39 9.65 -18.53
CA LEU A 179 -16.93 9.77 -17.18
C LEU A 179 -16.24 10.93 -16.47
N GLU A 180 -17.01 11.93 -16.04
CA GLU A 180 -16.48 13.12 -15.36
C GLU A 180 -17.53 13.73 -14.42
N GLY A 181 -17.15 14.74 -13.64
CA GLY A 181 -18.08 15.58 -12.89
C GLY A 181 -18.25 16.93 -13.55
N ALA A 182 -19.41 17.55 -13.38
CA ALA A 182 -19.70 18.85 -13.99
C ALA A 182 -19.16 20.03 -13.20
N ALA A 183 -19.23 19.98 -11.86
CA ALA A 183 -18.89 21.12 -11.00
C ALA A 183 -17.37 21.26 -10.71
N ILE A 184 -16.60 20.19 -10.86
CA ILE A 184 -15.14 20.18 -10.66
C ILE A 184 -14.48 19.60 -11.91
N PRO A 185 -14.51 20.28 -13.04
CA PRO A 185 -13.80 19.88 -14.25
C PRO A 185 -12.28 19.98 -14.02
N GLY A 186 -11.51 19.13 -14.68
CA GLY A 186 -10.06 19.20 -14.66
C GLY A 186 -9.38 18.59 -13.42
N MET A 187 -10.11 17.87 -12.54
CA MET A 187 -9.46 17.11 -11.47
C MET A 187 -9.14 15.67 -11.89
N ALA A 188 -10.05 15.00 -12.54
CA ALA A 188 -9.86 13.70 -13.17
C ALA A 188 -11.04 13.37 -14.08
N ALA A 189 -10.76 12.67 -15.16
CA ALA A 189 -11.76 12.08 -16.06
C ALA A 189 -11.36 10.64 -16.42
N ILE A 190 -12.36 9.79 -16.71
CA ILE A 190 -12.12 8.44 -17.23
C ILE A 190 -12.62 8.39 -18.69
N ALA A 191 -11.84 7.75 -19.55
CA ALA A 191 -12.21 7.42 -20.91
C ALA A 191 -12.27 5.89 -21.09
N LEU A 192 -13.31 5.40 -21.78
CA LEU A 192 -13.55 3.97 -22.03
C LEU A 192 -13.71 3.73 -23.54
N THR A 193 -13.07 2.70 -24.06
CA THR A 193 -13.22 2.26 -25.47
C THR A 193 -13.00 0.76 -25.61
N ALA A 194 -13.25 0.21 -26.79
CA ALA A 194 -12.99 -1.20 -27.11
C ALA A 194 -11.89 -1.34 -28.19
N ASP A 195 -11.39 -2.56 -28.38
CA ASP A 195 -10.35 -2.90 -29.38
C ASP A 195 -10.89 -2.94 -30.84
N GLY A 196 -12.19 -2.76 -31.06
CA GLY A 196 -12.83 -2.68 -32.38
C GLY A 196 -14.23 -2.11 -32.29
N PRO A 197 -15.02 -2.14 -33.38
CA PRO A 197 -16.34 -1.51 -33.46
C PRO A 197 -17.23 -1.90 -32.29
N ALA A 198 -17.83 -0.93 -31.65
CA ALA A 198 -18.66 -1.09 -30.46
C ALA A 198 -19.92 -0.22 -30.51
N THR A 199 -20.98 -0.69 -29.89
CA THR A 199 -22.19 0.12 -29.63
C THR A 199 -22.06 0.79 -28.29
N LEU A 200 -22.25 2.12 -28.25
CA LEU A 200 -22.14 2.93 -27.06
C LEU A 200 -23.49 3.44 -26.62
N GLU A 201 -23.83 3.26 -25.36
CA GLU A 201 -25.04 3.82 -24.73
C GLU A 201 -24.64 4.74 -23.58
N VAL A 202 -25.11 5.97 -23.61
CA VAL A 202 -24.90 6.99 -22.58
C VAL A 202 -26.20 7.72 -22.29
N PRO A 203 -26.41 8.27 -21.08
CA PRO A 203 -27.59 9.05 -20.74
C PRO A 203 -27.62 10.41 -21.47
N ASN A 204 -28.77 11.04 -21.49
CA ASN A 204 -28.94 12.38 -22.04
C ASN A 204 -28.60 13.45 -20.99
N GLY A 205 -27.32 13.90 -20.97
CA GLY A 205 -26.85 15.02 -20.15
C GLY A 205 -26.46 14.65 -18.72
N PRO A 206 -26.02 15.68 -17.95
CA PRO A 206 -25.59 15.51 -16.56
C PRO A 206 -26.70 15.03 -15.63
N SER A 207 -26.35 14.27 -14.59
CA SER A 207 -27.29 13.73 -13.62
C SER A 207 -26.74 13.80 -12.20
N ARG A 208 -27.60 14.17 -11.23
CA ARG A 208 -27.31 14.02 -9.80
C ARG A 208 -27.60 12.61 -9.26
N THR A 209 -28.29 11.81 -10.05
CA THR A 209 -28.50 10.38 -9.77
C THR A 209 -27.44 9.56 -10.51
N PRO A 210 -27.20 8.31 -10.09
CA PRO A 210 -26.26 7.44 -10.80
C PRO A 210 -26.53 7.36 -12.30
N ALA A 211 -25.50 7.59 -13.11
CA ALA A 211 -25.58 7.67 -14.57
C ALA A 211 -25.09 6.35 -15.19
N ALA A 212 -26.02 5.57 -15.76
CA ALA A 212 -25.70 4.29 -16.38
C ALA A 212 -25.12 4.45 -17.80
N PHE A 213 -24.25 3.54 -18.19
CA PHE A 213 -23.66 3.48 -19.53
C PHE A 213 -23.37 2.04 -19.95
N ALA A 214 -23.19 1.82 -21.25
CA ALA A 214 -22.79 0.52 -21.77
C ALA A 214 -21.87 0.66 -22.99
N LEU A 215 -20.89 -0.24 -23.08
CA LEU A 215 -19.97 -0.40 -24.20
C LEU A 215 -20.05 -1.84 -24.65
N ARG A 216 -20.64 -2.12 -25.83
CA ARG A 216 -21.01 -3.46 -26.31
C ARG A 216 -20.28 -3.86 -27.57
N ARG A 217 -19.82 -5.11 -27.60
CA ARG A 217 -19.17 -5.75 -28.74
C ARG A 217 -19.96 -6.98 -29.18
N ALA A 218 -20.47 -6.97 -30.41
CA ALA A 218 -21.02 -8.15 -31.05
C ALA A 218 -19.91 -8.99 -31.69
N LEU A 219 -19.90 -10.27 -31.40
CA LEU A 219 -18.89 -11.23 -31.82
C LEU A 219 -19.56 -12.51 -32.35
N THR A 220 -18.93 -13.15 -33.31
CA THR A 220 -19.30 -14.49 -33.77
C THR A 220 -18.24 -15.47 -33.30
N VAL A 221 -18.62 -16.46 -32.50
CA VAL A 221 -17.72 -17.48 -31.97
C VAL A 221 -17.90 -18.78 -32.76
N PRO A 222 -16.93 -19.16 -33.64
CA PRO A 222 -17.05 -20.37 -34.46
C PRO A 222 -17.26 -21.63 -33.60
N ALA A 223 -17.88 -22.64 -34.18
CA ALA A 223 -17.93 -23.98 -33.57
C ALA A 223 -16.50 -24.48 -33.28
N ARG A 224 -16.27 -24.94 -32.02
CA ARG A 224 -14.95 -25.39 -31.56
C ARG A 224 -13.82 -24.36 -31.75
N GLY A 225 -14.19 -23.07 -31.87
CA GLY A 225 -13.27 -21.96 -32.07
C GLY A 225 -13.26 -21.00 -30.89
N SER A 226 -12.43 -19.95 -30.97
CA SER A 226 -12.36 -18.92 -29.96
C SER A 226 -12.24 -17.53 -30.57
N VAL A 227 -12.72 -16.54 -29.81
CA VAL A 227 -12.56 -15.12 -30.10
C VAL A 227 -12.02 -14.40 -28.87
N GLN A 228 -11.36 -13.27 -29.08
CA GLN A 228 -10.84 -12.43 -28.00
C GLN A 228 -11.17 -10.98 -28.27
N THR A 229 -11.48 -10.25 -27.22
CA THR A 229 -11.69 -8.81 -27.26
C THR A 229 -11.14 -8.14 -26.02
N ALA A 230 -10.91 -6.84 -26.10
CA ALA A 230 -10.46 -6.05 -24.97
C ALA A 230 -11.21 -4.73 -24.88
N PHE A 231 -11.38 -4.28 -23.66
CA PHE A 231 -11.86 -2.95 -23.31
C PHE A 231 -10.74 -2.21 -22.61
N TYR A 232 -10.60 -0.93 -22.93
CA TYR A 232 -9.58 -0.06 -22.40
C TYR A 232 -10.23 1.03 -21.56
N LEU A 233 -9.63 1.28 -20.40
CA LEU A 233 -9.93 2.38 -19.51
C LEU A 233 -8.68 3.24 -19.39
N ALA A 234 -8.81 4.56 -19.48
CA ALA A 234 -7.74 5.48 -19.16
C ALA A 234 -8.23 6.57 -18.21
N VAL A 235 -7.32 7.10 -17.40
CA VAL A 235 -7.58 8.26 -16.55
C VAL A 235 -6.69 9.41 -17.03
N GLY A 236 -7.23 10.61 -17.01
CA GLY A 236 -6.50 11.83 -17.27
C GLY A 236 -6.89 12.93 -16.28
N PRO A 237 -6.07 13.97 -16.11
CA PRO A 237 -6.41 15.12 -15.27
C PRO A 237 -7.64 15.85 -15.80
N GLU A 238 -7.94 15.64 -17.08
CA GLU A 238 -9.07 16.20 -17.79
C GLU A 238 -9.54 15.23 -18.89
N ARG A 239 -10.68 15.55 -19.51
CA ARG A 239 -11.33 14.79 -20.57
C ARG A 239 -10.39 14.49 -21.75
N ASP A 240 -9.68 15.49 -22.28
CA ASP A 240 -8.83 15.33 -23.47
C ASP A 240 -7.62 14.47 -23.16
N GLY A 241 -7.03 14.59 -21.97
CA GLY A 241 -5.93 13.75 -21.49
C GLY A 241 -6.36 12.28 -21.35
N ALA A 242 -7.53 12.02 -20.76
CA ALA A 242 -8.09 10.67 -20.65
C ALA A 242 -8.36 10.06 -22.03
N GLN A 243 -8.96 10.84 -22.95
CA GLN A 243 -9.26 10.39 -24.32
C GLN A 243 -7.98 10.11 -25.13
N ALA A 244 -6.96 10.95 -25.02
CA ALA A 244 -5.67 10.75 -25.67
C ALA A 244 -5.00 9.46 -25.16
N THR A 245 -5.00 9.25 -23.83
CA THR A 245 -4.38 8.08 -23.20
C THR A 245 -5.09 6.78 -23.60
N VAL A 246 -6.43 6.74 -23.61
CA VAL A 246 -7.17 5.54 -24.04
C VAL A 246 -6.91 5.23 -25.51
N GLY A 247 -6.77 6.26 -26.36
CA GLY A 247 -6.37 6.11 -27.76
C GLY A 247 -4.96 5.51 -27.92
N VAL A 248 -4.02 5.87 -27.06
CA VAL A 248 -2.68 5.25 -27.04
C VAL A 248 -2.76 3.78 -26.63
N LEU A 249 -3.49 3.45 -25.55
CA LEU A 249 -3.67 2.07 -25.10
C LEU A 249 -4.26 1.19 -26.20
N ARG A 250 -5.33 1.67 -26.88
CA ARG A 250 -5.95 0.96 -28.00
C ARG A 250 -4.99 0.72 -29.16
N ARG A 251 -4.19 1.73 -29.57
CA ARG A 251 -3.22 1.60 -30.65
C ARG A 251 -2.08 0.63 -30.30
N ARG A 252 -1.59 0.61 -29.05
CA ARG A 252 -0.57 -0.35 -28.61
C ARG A 252 -1.10 -1.78 -28.59
N GLY A 253 -2.37 -1.94 -28.27
CA GLY A 253 -3.06 -3.22 -28.23
C GLY A 253 -2.77 -4.03 -26.97
N TRP A 254 -3.80 -4.68 -26.47
CA TRP A 254 -3.75 -5.36 -25.17
C TRP A 254 -2.72 -6.49 -25.09
N ARG A 255 -2.42 -7.18 -26.21
CA ARG A 255 -1.44 -8.29 -26.18
C ARG A 255 -0.03 -7.79 -25.89
N ALA A 256 0.40 -6.72 -26.54
CA ALA A 256 1.70 -6.11 -26.31
C ALA A 256 1.78 -5.55 -24.87
N LEU A 257 0.73 -4.87 -24.43
CA LEU A 257 0.64 -4.33 -23.06
C LEU A 257 0.68 -5.42 -21.98
N LEU A 258 -0.05 -6.52 -22.19
CA LEU A 258 -0.06 -7.65 -21.24
C LEU A 258 1.30 -8.35 -21.17
N THR A 259 1.95 -8.57 -22.32
CA THR A 259 3.29 -9.19 -22.37
C THR A 259 4.30 -8.32 -21.62
N ALA A 260 4.40 -7.03 -21.95
CA ALA A 260 5.31 -6.10 -21.28
C ALA A 260 5.05 -6.01 -19.76
N THR A 261 3.76 -5.98 -19.38
CA THR A 261 3.37 -5.93 -17.95
C THR A 261 3.81 -7.21 -17.21
N ARG A 262 3.58 -8.39 -17.81
CA ARG A 262 3.99 -9.65 -17.18
C ARG A 262 5.50 -9.75 -17.02
N GLU A 263 6.26 -9.39 -18.04
CA GLU A 263 7.73 -9.38 -18.01
C GLU A 263 8.25 -8.42 -16.92
N ALA A 264 7.69 -7.22 -16.85
CA ALA A 264 8.05 -6.24 -15.83
C ALA A 264 7.72 -6.71 -14.42
N LEU A 265 6.54 -7.30 -14.18
CA LEU A 265 6.16 -7.82 -12.86
C LEU A 265 7.05 -8.99 -12.42
N LEU A 266 7.39 -9.89 -13.33
CA LEU A 266 8.30 -11.01 -13.04
C LEU A 266 9.73 -10.54 -12.73
N SER A 267 10.18 -9.41 -13.30
CA SER A 267 11.49 -8.84 -12.97
C SER A 267 11.58 -8.26 -11.55
N LEU A 268 10.44 -7.99 -10.90
CA LEU A 268 10.39 -7.53 -9.51
C LEU A 268 10.38 -8.69 -8.49
N GLU A 269 10.29 -9.93 -8.95
CA GLU A 269 10.14 -11.10 -8.09
C GLU A 269 11.39 -11.33 -7.24
N GLN A 270 11.18 -11.62 -5.96
CA GLN A 270 12.21 -12.00 -5.01
C GLN A 270 12.10 -13.49 -4.70
N VAL A 271 13.21 -14.21 -4.79
CA VAL A 271 13.22 -15.68 -4.67
C VAL A 271 14.01 -16.11 -3.43
N THR A 272 13.35 -16.82 -2.52
CA THR A 272 13.97 -17.46 -1.35
C THR A 272 14.29 -18.94 -1.61
N GLY A 273 13.68 -19.53 -2.61
CA GLY A 273 13.69 -20.95 -2.92
C GLY A 273 12.61 -21.75 -2.17
N VAL A 274 11.72 -21.08 -1.43
CA VAL A 274 10.57 -21.68 -0.74
C VAL A 274 9.28 -21.09 -1.31
N GLU A 275 8.59 -21.85 -2.13
CA GLU A 275 7.48 -21.39 -2.96
C GLU A 275 6.38 -20.57 -2.24
N TRP A 276 5.98 -21.01 -1.02
CA TRP A 276 4.96 -20.26 -0.28
C TRP A 276 5.48 -18.92 0.25
N MET A 277 6.77 -18.84 0.64
CA MET A 277 7.41 -17.60 1.06
C MET A 277 7.55 -16.65 -0.14
N ASP A 278 7.99 -17.17 -1.27
CA ASP A 278 8.11 -16.40 -2.52
C ASP A 278 6.77 -15.80 -2.92
N ARG A 279 5.68 -16.58 -2.84
CA ARG A 279 4.31 -16.08 -3.07
C ARG A 279 3.88 -15.01 -2.06
N LEU A 280 4.16 -15.21 -0.77
CA LEU A 280 3.83 -14.24 0.29
C LEU A 280 4.60 -12.93 0.11
N ILE A 281 5.92 -13.04 -0.12
CA ILE A 281 6.78 -11.89 -0.38
C ILE A 281 6.29 -11.15 -1.62
N HIS A 282 6.15 -11.82 -2.74
CA HIS A 282 5.79 -11.20 -4.01
C HIS A 282 4.42 -10.50 -3.96
N ARG A 283 3.42 -11.14 -3.32
CA ARG A 283 2.08 -10.56 -3.14
C ARG A 283 2.14 -9.25 -2.33
N ASN A 284 2.86 -9.23 -1.23
CA ASN A 284 2.94 -8.07 -0.34
C ASN A 284 3.91 -6.99 -0.90
N LEU A 285 5.00 -7.39 -1.55
CA LEU A 285 5.91 -6.48 -2.24
C LEU A 285 5.18 -5.72 -3.35
N LEU A 286 4.46 -6.40 -4.25
CA LEU A 286 3.71 -5.73 -5.31
C LEU A 286 2.58 -4.86 -4.77
N PHE A 287 1.96 -5.28 -3.65
CA PHE A 287 0.95 -4.44 -3.01
C PHE A 287 1.57 -3.16 -2.44
N ALA A 288 2.70 -3.23 -1.74
CA ALA A 288 3.44 -2.05 -1.30
C ALA A 288 3.88 -1.19 -2.49
N TYR A 289 4.44 -1.82 -3.51
CA TYR A 289 4.99 -1.17 -4.70
C TYR A 289 3.95 -0.35 -5.47
N PHE A 290 2.69 -0.79 -5.55
CA PHE A 290 1.63 -0.12 -6.30
C PHE A 290 0.58 0.58 -5.43
N TYR A 291 0.46 0.25 -4.14
CA TYR A 291 -0.57 0.83 -3.26
C TYR A 291 -0.01 1.74 -2.16
N ALA A 292 1.28 1.62 -1.81
CA ALA A 292 1.95 2.61 -0.96
C ALA A 292 2.73 3.64 -1.79
N VAL A 293 2.96 3.36 -3.08
CA VAL A 293 3.60 4.26 -4.03
C VAL A 293 2.63 4.57 -5.16
N GLY A 294 2.56 5.82 -5.57
CA GLY A 294 1.76 6.21 -6.72
C GLY A 294 2.23 7.50 -7.36
N ARG A 295 1.84 7.74 -8.60
CA ARG A 295 2.08 8.99 -9.33
C ARG A 295 0.88 9.92 -9.21
N GLY A 296 1.14 11.21 -9.00
CA GLY A 296 0.12 12.25 -9.12
C GLY A 296 -0.37 12.36 -10.56
N LEU A 297 -1.69 12.33 -10.74
CA LEU A 297 -2.29 12.45 -12.07
C LEU A 297 -2.04 13.82 -12.69
N ASP A 298 -1.93 14.85 -11.85
CA ASP A 298 -1.77 16.26 -12.23
C ASP A 298 -0.32 16.70 -12.42
N ASP A 299 0.68 16.00 -11.87
CA ASP A 299 2.08 16.41 -11.95
C ASP A 299 3.06 15.28 -12.34
N ALA A 300 2.56 14.04 -12.44
CA ALA A 300 3.34 12.86 -12.78
C ALA A 300 4.47 12.51 -11.80
N GLN A 301 4.56 13.16 -10.64
CA GLN A 301 5.56 12.90 -9.62
C GLN A 301 5.17 11.71 -8.75
N TYR A 302 6.17 11.02 -8.18
CA TYR A 302 5.93 9.94 -7.24
C TYR A 302 5.61 10.45 -5.83
N TYR A 303 4.75 9.72 -5.14
CA TYR A 303 4.32 9.97 -3.77
C TYR A 303 4.28 8.68 -2.98
N LEU A 304 4.74 8.78 -1.73
CA LEU A 304 4.51 7.74 -0.72
C LEU A 304 3.19 8.04 -0.01
N VAL A 305 2.41 7.00 0.28
CA VAL A 305 1.18 7.06 1.09
C VAL A 305 1.06 5.79 1.91
N ARG A 306 0.24 5.80 2.98
CA ARG A 306 0.04 4.62 3.81
C ARG A 306 -0.61 3.48 3.03
N SER A 307 -1.74 3.74 2.38
CA SER A 307 -2.41 2.77 1.51
C SER A 307 -3.43 3.44 0.59
N ARG A 308 -3.45 3.04 -0.67
CA ARG A 308 -4.48 3.43 -1.64
C ARG A 308 -5.72 2.51 -1.62
N ALA A 309 -5.79 1.55 -0.68
CA ALA A 309 -6.96 0.71 -0.50
C ALA A 309 -8.11 1.52 0.13
N PRO A 310 -9.34 1.48 -0.42
CA PRO A 310 -10.44 2.33 0.03
C PRO A 310 -10.88 2.12 1.48
N TRP A 311 -10.65 0.96 2.03
CA TRP A 311 -11.06 0.61 3.40
C TRP A 311 -9.97 0.81 4.44
N HIS A 312 -8.77 1.19 4.05
CA HIS A 312 -7.69 1.45 5.02
C HIS A 312 -7.87 2.81 5.71
N ALA A 313 -7.84 2.81 7.06
CA ALA A 313 -8.16 4.00 7.85
C ALA A 313 -7.19 5.17 7.64
N ALA A 314 -5.89 4.92 7.49
CA ALA A 314 -4.90 5.95 7.28
C ALA A 314 -4.92 6.51 5.84
N GLY A 315 -5.38 5.74 4.86
CA GLY A 315 -5.57 6.17 3.48
C GLY A 315 -4.32 6.78 2.85
N CYS A 316 -4.49 7.92 2.18
CA CYS A 316 -3.45 8.65 1.47
C CYS A 316 -2.68 9.65 2.35
N THR A 317 -2.54 9.37 3.66
CA THR A 317 -1.64 10.12 4.54
C THR A 317 -0.26 9.47 4.61
N VAL A 318 0.73 10.24 5.06
CA VAL A 318 2.13 9.81 5.15
C VAL A 318 2.66 10.02 6.57
N ARG A 319 3.43 9.06 7.06
CA ARG A 319 4.32 9.17 8.22
C ARG A 319 5.72 8.76 7.79
N ASP A 320 6.71 9.54 8.14
CA ASP A 320 8.09 9.31 7.71
C ASP A 320 8.61 7.94 8.14
N TRP A 321 8.34 7.53 9.38
CA TRP A 321 8.73 6.22 9.88
C TRP A 321 8.19 5.07 9.02
N GLU A 322 6.87 5.06 8.79
CA GLU A 322 6.22 4.00 8.02
C GLU A 322 6.63 4.02 6.55
N ALA A 323 6.74 5.22 5.96
CA ALA A 323 7.14 5.39 4.57
C ALA A 323 8.58 4.92 4.33
N LEU A 324 9.52 5.34 5.17
CA LEU A 324 10.96 5.10 4.99
C LEU A 324 11.44 3.76 5.57
N MET A 325 10.78 3.24 6.62
CA MET A 325 11.20 2.01 7.28
C MET A 325 10.38 0.78 6.90
N TRP A 326 9.18 0.96 6.35
CA TRP A 326 8.30 -0.15 5.97
C TRP A 326 8.13 -0.27 4.46
N THR A 327 7.80 0.84 3.76
CA THR A 327 7.57 0.82 2.31
C THR A 327 8.89 0.82 1.53
N LEU A 328 9.78 1.76 1.82
CA LEU A 328 10.99 1.97 1.04
C LEU A 328 11.91 0.74 0.94
N PRO A 329 12.14 -0.06 2.01
CA PRO A 329 12.95 -1.26 1.93
C PRO A 329 12.42 -2.31 0.95
N ALA A 330 11.10 -2.49 0.88
CA ALA A 330 10.47 -3.41 -0.06
C ALA A 330 10.59 -2.90 -1.51
N VAL A 331 10.39 -1.59 -1.73
CA VAL A 331 10.61 -0.97 -3.04
C VAL A 331 12.07 -1.14 -3.48
N GLN A 332 13.03 -0.93 -2.57
CA GLN A 332 14.45 -1.05 -2.85
C GLN A 332 14.86 -2.47 -3.25
N LEU A 333 14.24 -3.51 -2.67
CA LEU A 333 14.43 -4.90 -3.11
C LEU A 333 14.02 -5.11 -4.58
N ALA A 334 12.97 -4.42 -5.01
CA ALA A 334 12.39 -4.59 -6.34
C ALA A 334 13.04 -3.65 -7.38
N ASP A 335 13.25 -2.39 -7.00
CA ASP A 335 13.70 -1.31 -7.89
C ASP A 335 14.50 -0.25 -7.13
N GLY A 336 15.82 -0.39 -7.16
CA GLY A 336 16.73 0.56 -6.52
C GLY A 336 16.67 1.97 -7.13
N GLY A 337 16.33 2.10 -8.42
CA GLY A 337 16.16 3.41 -9.08
C GLY A 337 14.94 4.14 -8.56
N LEU A 338 13.81 3.45 -8.45
CA LEU A 338 12.60 4.02 -7.84
C LEU A 338 12.81 4.33 -6.36
N ALA A 339 13.53 3.48 -5.61
CA ALA A 339 13.84 3.74 -4.21
C ALA A 339 14.64 5.02 -4.03
N ARG A 340 15.61 5.32 -4.93
CA ARG A 340 16.35 6.57 -4.95
C ARG A 340 15.42 7.76 -5.16
N GLU A 341 14.57 7.70 -6.17
CA GLU A 341 13.60 8.76 -6.48
C GLU A 341 12.65 9.02 -5.29
N LEU A 342 12.17 7.98 -4.64
CA LEU A 342 11.29 8.09 -3.47
C LEU A 342 12.01 8.66 -2.24
N LEU A 343 13.26 8.31 -2.01
CA LEU A 343 14.05 8.88 -0.91
C LEU A 343 14.29 10.39 -1.13
N LEU A 344 14.70 10.79 -2.34
CA LEU A 344 14.81 12.20 -2.70
C LEU A 344 13.47 12.94 -2.54
N ARG A 345 12.39 12.32 -3.00
CA ARG A 345 11.05 12.91 -2.90
C ARG A 345 10.58 13.06 -1.46
N ALA A 346 10.88 12.09 -0.58
CA ALA A 346 10.59 12.21 0.84
C ALA A 346 11.37 13.37 1.49
N CYS A 347 12.65 13.52 1.16
CA CYS A 347 13.47 14.66 1.60
C CYS A 347 12.89 16.00 1.12
N GLU A 348 12.49 16.11 -0.15
CA GLU A 348 11.87 17.32 -0.69
C GLU A 348 10.56 17.72 0.00
N LEU A 349 9.70 16.74 0.32
CA LEU A 349 8.36 16.99 0.81
C LEU A 349 8.30 17.12 2.33
N HIS A 350 9.10 16.34 3.06
CA HIS A 350 9.01 16.20 4.51
C HIS A 350 10.31 16.58 5.22
N GLY A 351 11.44 16.55 4.52
CA GLY A 351 12.77 16.77 5.09
C GLY A 351 13.02 18.19 5.63
N TYR A 352 12.15 19.16 5.34
CA TYR A 352 12.22 20.52 5.90
C TYR A 352 11.73 20.59 7.36
N ALA A 353 10.99 19.58 7.85
CA ALA A 353 10.51 19.45 9.22
C ALA A 353 10.41 17.96 9.60
N PRO A 354 11.55 17.25 9.66
CA PRO A 354 11.56 15.81 9.86
C PRO A 354 10.96 15.44 11.22
N GLY A 355 10.12 14.40 11.25
CA GLY A 355 9.45 13.93 12.46
C GLY A 355 8.18 14.68 12.85
N GLN A 356 7.73 15.66 12.08
CA GLN A 356 6.51 16.41 12.35
C GLN A 356 5.24 15.66 11.94
N GLY A 357 4.84 14.68 12.73
CA GLY A 357 3.48 14.13 12.70
C GLY A 357 3.08 13.36 11.42
N VAL A 358 1.88 13.66 10.93
CA VAL A 358 1.29 13.05 9.73
C VAL A 358 1.11 14.11 8.66
N HIS A 359 1.49 13.78 7.42
CA HIS A 359 1.41 14.69 6.30
C HIS A 359 0.34 14.27 5.28
N TYR A 360 -0.17 15.24 4.51
CA TYR A 360 -0.75 14.97 3.21
C TYR A 360 0.32 14.49 2.25
N LEU A 361 -0.09 13.91 1.14
CA LEU A 361 0.85 13.41 0.11
C LEU A 361 1.76 14.50 -0.48
N ASP A 362 1.36 15.78 -0.44
CA ASP A 362 2.15 16.91 -0.93
C ASP A 362 3.14 17.49 0.10
N GLY A 363 3.30 16.83 1.26
CA GLY A 363 4.16 17.27 2.35
C GLY A 363 3.52 18.26 3.32
N THR A 364 2.33 18.80 3.02
CA THR A 364 1.63 19.68 3.96
C THR A 364 1.25 18.92 5.23
N LEU A 365 1.50 19.54 6.39
CA LEU A 365 1.18 18.94 7.68
C LEU A 365 -0.34 18.72 7.85
N PHE A 366 -0.73 17.48 8.10
CA PHE A 366 -2.11 17.09 8.36
C PHE A 366 -2.43 17.01 9.86
N GLN A 367 -1.54 16.39 10.63
CA GLN A 367 -1.66 16.25 12.08
C GLN A 367 -0.31 16.49 12.72
N PRO A 368 -0.16 17.52 13.56
CA PRO A 368 1.10 17.82 14.23
C PRO A 368 1.43 16.81 15.33
N GLY A 369 2.67 16.85 15.78
CA GLY A 369 3.20 16.07 16.90
C GLY A 369 4.57 15.50 16.56
N PHE A 370 5.60 15.88 17.31
CA PHE A 370 6.96 15.44 17.06
C PHE A 370 7.17 13.99 17.51
N CYS A 371 7.76 13.19 16.63
CA CYS A 371 8.13 11.79 16.84
C CYS A 371 9.61 11.60 16.51
N LEU A 372 10.41 11.10 17.47
CA LEU A 372 11.85 10.85 17.28
C LEU A 372 12.16 9.90 16.11
N GLU A 373 11.27 8.95 15.86
CA GLU A 373 11.41 7.98 14.78
C GLU A 373 11.42 8.62 13.39
N GLY A 374 10.75 9.77 13.22
CA GLY A 374 10.69 10.49 11.94
C GLY A 374 12.06 10.97 11.47
N PRO A 375 12.77 11.86 12.19
CA PRO A 375 14.10 12.30 11.78
C PRO A 375 15.11 11.16 11.73
N ALA A 376 15.02 10.18 12.63
CA ALA A 376 15.87 9.00 12.60
C ALA A 376 15.65 8.16 11.32
N ALA A 377 14.42 8.08 10.81
CA ALA A 377 14.10 7.32 9.61
C ALA A 377 14.84 7.83 8.36
N PHE A 378 15.01 9.15 8.20
CA PHE A 378 15.78 9.70 7.08
C PHE A 378 17.23 9.24 7.09
N ALA A 379 17.89 9.30 8.25
CA ALA A 379 19.27 8.84 8.39
C ALA A 379 19.38 7.33 8.12
N ILE A 380 18.54 6.51 8.76
CA ILE A 380 18.59 5.05 8.65
C ILE A 380 18.24 4.59 7.21
N ALA A 381 17.26 5.22 6.56
CA ALA A 381 16.89 4.90 5.20
C ALA A 381 17.99 5.27 4.20
N THR A 382 18.63 6.43 4.37
CA THR A 382 19.79 6.85 3.56
C THR A 382 20.95 5.87 3.71
N ASP A 383 21.32 5.49 4.93
CA ASP A 383 22.39 4.53 5.19
C ASP A 383 22.09 3.14 4.59
N ARG A 384 20.85 2.66 4.73
CA ARG A 384 20.42 1.41 4.10
C ARG A 384 20.54 1.49 2.58
N TYR A 385 20.03 2.57 1.99
CA TYR A 385 20.12 2.78 0.55
C TYR A 385 21.58 2.73 0.07
N ILE A 386 22.50 3.43 0.74
CA ILE A 386 23.94 3.43 0.41
C ILE A 386 24.52 2.02 0.55
N ARG A 387 24.24 1.33 1.64
CA ARG A 387 24.78 -0.03 1.88
C ARG A 387 24.37 -1.02 0.79
N ASP A 388 23.13 -0.95 0.33
CA ASP A 388 22.59 -1.93 -0.60
C ASP A 388 22.91 -1.58 -2.07
N THR A 389 22.94 -0.29 -2.43
CA THR A 389 23.16 0.18 -3.81
C THR A 389 24.60 0.58 -4.11
N ARG A 390 25.40 0.90 -3.08
CA ARG A 390 26.73 1.51 -3.18
C ARG A 390 26.74 2.91 -3.80
N ASP A 391 25.59 3.59 -3.85
CA ASP A 391 25.47 4.98 -4.29
C ASP A 391 25.75 5.93 -3.10
N GLU A 392 27.04 6.16 -2.85
CA GLU A 392 27.48 7.10 -1.80
C GLU A 392 27.23 8.56 -2.20
N GLN A 393 27.03 8.86 -3.49
CA GLN A 393 26.82 10.21 -3.97
C GLN A 393 25.47 10.79 -3.55
N ILE A 394 24.53 9.98 -3.09
CA ILE A 394 23.22 10.44 -2.64
C ILE A 394 23.29 11.46 -1.51
N VAL A 395 24.30 11.38 -0.62
CA VAL A 395 24.48 12.35 0.47
C VAL A 395 25.06 13.69 0.00
N GLU A 396 25.57 13.76 -1.24
CA GLU A 396 26.01 15.00 -1.86
C GLU A 396 24.85 15.77 -2.51
N ASP A 397 23.68 15.10 -2.68
CA ASP A 397 22.49 15.77 -3.16
C ASP A 397 22.03 16.79 -2.10
N PRO A 398 21.89 18.09 -2.48
CA PRO A 398 21.57 19.14 -1.51
C PRO A 398 20.32 18.87 -0.68
N VAL A 399 19.29 18.24 -1.29
CA VAL A 399 18.03 17.96 -0.60
C VAL A 399 18.23 16.91 0.49
N VAL A 400 19.02 15.89 0.22
CA VAL A 400 19.36 14.84 1.20
C VAL A 400 20.27 15.38 2.29
N ALA A 401 21.32 16.13 1.90
CA ALA A 401 22.24 16.76 2.84
C ALA A 401 21.49 17.67 3.82
N ASP A 402 20.71 18.63 3.31
CA ASP A 402 19.92 19.55 4.13
C ASP A 402 18.96 18.79 5.08
N THR A 403 18.30 17.73 4.58
CA THR A 403 17.42 16.90 5.42
C THR A 403 18.18 16.21 6.55
N LEU A 404 19.38 15.67 6.30
CA LEU A 404 20.19 15.01 7.32
C LEU A 404 20.68 16.00 8.39
N TYR A 405 21.07 17.23 8.00
CA TYR A 405 21.41 18.29 8.96
C TYR A 405 20.21 18.68 9.81
N LEU A 406 19.03 18.95 9.20
CA LEU A 406 17.82 19.29 9.94
C LEU A 406 17.37 18.16 10.87
N ALA A 407 17.46 16.92 10.42
CA ALA A 407 17.13 15.76 11.25
C ALA A 407 18.05 15.62 12.47
N SER A 408 19.37 15.88 12.27
CA SER A 408 20.34 15.90 13.36
C SER A 408 20.05 17.01 14.37
N ASP A 409 19.75 18.23 13.88
CA ASP A 409 19.46 19.38 14.72
C ASP A 409 18.15 19.21 15.50
N ASP A 410 17.08 18.70 14.86
CA ASP A 410 15.79 18.43 15.51
C ASP A 410 15.92 17.37 16.62
N ILE A 411 16.72 16.34 16.40
CA ILE A 411 17.05 15.36 17.45
C ILE A 411 17.83 16.05 18.57
N ALA A 412 18.90 16.79 18.25
CA ALA A 412 19.75 17.46 19.24
C ALA A 412 18.96 18.43 20.13
N ALA A 413 18.00 19.18 19.54
CA ALA A 413 17.11 20.08 20.27
C ALA A 413 16.21 19.39 21.31
N ARG A 414 16.03 18.08 21.24
CA ARG A 414 15.20 17.27 22.16
C ARG A 414 16.00 16.56 23.23
N ARG A 415 17.33 16.74 23.25
CA ARG A 415 18.21 16.13 24.25
C ARG A 415 17.94 16.68 25.65
N ASP A 416 17.89 15.79 26.63
CA ASP A 416 17.85 16.20 28.04
C ASP A 416 19.18 16.84 28.49
N GLU A 417 19.14 17.83 29.36
CA GLU A 417 20.33 18.57 29.79
C GLU A 417 21.35 17.71 30.57
N GLN A 418 20.89 16.70 31.32
CA GLN A 418 21.71 15.92 32.23
C GLN A 418 21.99 14.50 31.74
N VAL A 419 21.08 13.95 30.94
CA VAL A 419 21.11 12.56 30.48
C VAL A 419 21.11 12.53 28.95
N PRO A 420 21.92 11.69 28.28
CA PRO A 420 21.88 11.57 26.83
C PRO A 420 20.67 10.74 26.39
N LEU A 421 19.47 11.27 26.67
CA LEU A 421 18.18 10.78 26.19
C LEU A 421 17.42 11.93 25.53
N TYR A 422 16.52 11.58 24.64
CA TYR A 422 15.82 12.50 23.76
C TYR A 422 14.30 12.39 23.96
N ALA A 423 13.63 13.54 24.07
CA ALA A 423 12.21 13.61 24.32
C ALA A 423 11.39 13.55 23.04
N THR A 424 10.22 12.92 23.10
CA THR A 424 9.21 12.85 22.02
C THR A 424 7.87 13.37 22.53
N GLU A 425 7.01 13.82 21.63
CA GLU A 425 5.63 14.24 21.95
C GLU A 425 4.64 13.12 21.71
N VAL A 426 4.87 12.37 20.62
CA VAL A 426 4.01 11.26 20.21
C VAL A 426 4.83 10.00 19.97
N THR A 427 4.17 8.85 20.05
CA THR A 427 4.73 7.55 19.65
C THR A 427 4.74 7.41 18.13
N PRO A 428 5.46 6.46 17.53
CA PRO A 428 5.42 6.21 16.10
C PRO A 428 4.02 5.84 15.58
N ALA A 429 3.11 5.34 16.44
CA ALA A 429 1.69 5.18 16.11
C ALA A 429 0.93 6.52 16.04
N GLY A 430 1.54 7.64 16.50
CA GLY A 430 0.94 8.98 16.51
C GLY A 430 -0.01 9.20 17.69
N THR A 431 0.09 8.41 18.73
CA THR A 431 -0.57 8.65 20.02
C THR A 431 0.33 9.49 20.94
N PRO A 432 -0.21 10.32 21.84
CA PRO A 432 0.60 11.01 22.82
C PRO A 432 1.49 10.04 23.60
N ALA A 433 2.76 10.34 23.74
CA ALA A 433 3.68 9.54 24.54
C ALA A 433 3.26 9.57 26.02
N ALA A 434 3.27 8.41 26.66
CA ALA A 434 2.91 8.30 28.08
C ALA A 434 3.88 9.06 29.00
N HIS A 435 5.16 9.10 28.60
CA HIS A 435 6.23 9.88 29.22
C HIS A 435 7.13 10.46 28.13
N PRO A 436 7.90 11.53 28.40
CA PRO A 436 8.69 12.22 27.39
C PRO A 436 9.75 11.36 26.69
N TYR A 437 10.34 10.41 27.38
CA TYR A 437 11.41 9.58 26.85
C TYR A 437 10.86 8.19 26.54
N THR A 438 10.72 7.88 25.23
CA THR A 438 10.35 6.53 24.76
C THR A 438 11.60 5.70 24.49
N LEU A 439 11.53 4.42 24.84
CA LEU A 439 12.69 3.54 24.63
C LEU A 439 12.96 3.28 23.16
N HIS A 440 11.92 2.98 22.38
CA HIS A 440 12.04 2.75 20.95
C HIS A 440 12.60 3.99 20.24
N GLY A 441 12.06 5.19 20.52
CA GLY A 441 12.57 6.44 19.95
C GLY A 441 14.04 6.68 20.25
N ASN A 442 14.48 6.46 21.51
CA ASN A 442 15.88 6.61 21.88
C ASN A 442 16.78 5.53 21.27
N ALA A 443 16.27 4.32 21.06
CA ALA A 443 17.00 3.24 20.39
C ALA A 443 17.30 3.60 18.92
N VAL A 444 16.29 4.07 18.17
CA VAL A 444 16.49 4.48 16.77
C VAL A 444 17.29 5.76 16.63
N VAL A 445 17.20 6.67 17.61
CA VAL A 445 18.10 7.84 17.68
C VAL A 445 19.56 7.39 17.83
N ALA A 446 19.88 6.46 18.72
CA ALA A 446 21.25 5.96 18.85
C ALA A 446 21.80 5.40 17.53
N LEU A 447 20.95 4.73 16.73
CA LEU A 447 21.32 4.24 15.40
C LEU A 447 21.51 5.41 14.40
N ALA A 448 20.61 6.40 14.42
CA ALA A 448 20.70 7.58 13.56
C ALA A 448 21.98 8.41 13.85
N LEU A 449 22.35 8.57 15.12
CA LEU A 449 23.60 9.25 15.50
C LEU A 449 24.84 8.56 14.94
N ASP A 450 24.87 7.22 14.89
CA ASP A 450 25.94 6.47 14.21
C ASP A 450 26.01 6.81 12.71
N VAL A 451 24.87 7.01 12.06
CA VAL A 451 24.80 7.41 10.65
C VAL A 451 25.29 8.84 10.48
N PHE A 452 24.77 9.80 11.24
CA PHE A 452 25.15 11.22 11.14
C PHE A 452 26.65 11.41 11.32
N ARG A 453 27.29 10.72 12.26
CA ARG A 453 28.75 10.78 12.49
C ARG A 453 29.56 10.28 11.29
N ARG A 454 28.98 9.49 10.41
CA ARG A 454 29.65 8.97 9.20
C ARG A 454 29.32 9.76 7.94
N THR A 455 28.18 10.47 7.92
CA THR A 455 27.65 11.10 6.70
C THR A 455 27.75 12.62 6.71
N LEU A 456 27.71 13.28 7.88
CA LEU A 456 27.85 14.72 7.99
C LEU A 456 29.34 15.13 7.95
N ASP A 457 29.60 16.42 7.74
CA ASP A 457 30.96 16.94 7.76
C ASP A 457 31.64 16.80 9.14
N GLU A 458 32.98 16.99 9.19
CA GLU A 458 33.78 16.77 10.39
C GLU A 458 33.36 17.67 11.58
N GLU A 459 32.92 18.90 11.29
CA GLU A 459 32.52 19.86 12.31
C GLU A 459 31.19 19.40 12.96
N ALA A 460 30.17 19.10 12.14
CA ALA A 460 28.89 18.59 12.60
C ALA A 460 29.03 17.22 13.29
N ALA A 461 29.78 16.30 12.69
CA ALA A 461 30.03 14.95 13.23
C ALA A 461 30.66 14.98 14.64
N THR A 462 31.54 15.97 14.90
CA THR A 462 32.17 16.13 16.22
C THR A 462 31.21 16.60 17.30
N ALA A 463 30.17 17.36 16.93
CA ALA A 463 29.14 17.86 17.83
C ALA A 463 28.09 16.79 18.20
N ILE A 464 28.02 15.68 17.47
CA ILE A 464 27.03 14.62 17.69
C ILE A 464 27.37 13.80 18.91
N GLU A 465 26.37 13.58 19.80
CA GLU A 465 26.47 12.75 21.00
C GLU A 465 26.98 11.34 20.65
N ASP A 466 27.75 10.75 21.56
CA ASP A 466 28.22 9.38 21.41
C ASP A 466 27.03 8.38 21.48
N PRO A 467 26.75 7.62 20.42
CA PRO A 467 25.68 6.62 20.42
C PRO A 467 25.82 5.59 21.54
N ALA A 468 27.06 5.28 21.96
CA ALA A 468 27.30 4.37 23.09
C ALA A 468 26.82 4.96 24.41
N ALA A 469 26.94 6.29 24.61
CA ALA A 469 26.40 6.97 25.79
C ALA A 469 24.86 6.88 25.83
N VAL A 470 24.18 7.03 24.69
CA VAL A 470 22.72 6.87 24.57
C VAL A 470 22.31 5.43 24.92
N ARG A 471 22.97 4.43 24.35
CA ARG A 471 22.71 3.00 24.65
C ARG A 471 22.94 2.68 26.14
N ALA A 472 23.96 3.29 26.78
CA ALA A 472 24.20 3.14 28.21
C ALA A 472 23.10 3.81 29.04
N ALA A 473 22.63 5.00 28.64
CA ALA A 473 21.52 5.71 29.28
C ALA A 473 20.21 4.91 29.18
N ILE A 474 19.91 4.32 28.02
CA ILE A 474 18.77 3.42 27.84
C ILE A 474 18.82 2.30 28.89
N ARG A 475 19.92 1.57 29.01
CA ARG A 475 20.05 0.48 29.98
C ARG A 475 19.88 0.93 31.41
N ARG A 476 20.36 2.14 31.74
CA ARG A 476 20.32 2.69 33.10
C ARG A 476 18.94 3.19 33.52
N HIS A 477 18.24 3.89 32.63
CA HIS A 477 17.05 4.65 32.98
C HIS A 477 15.74 3.92 32.63
N PHE A 478 15.76 3.01 31.65
CA PHE A 478 14.57 2.24 31.28
C PHE A 478 14.47 0.90 32.01
N ALA A 479 15.53 0.43 32.70
CA ALA A 479 15.43 -0.77 33.51
C ALA A 479 14.59 -0.51 34.74
N VAL A 480 13.44 -1.17 34.84
CA VAL A 480 12.53 -1.12 35.99
C VAL A 480 12.52 -2.46 36.70
N ASP A 481 12.07 -2.45 37.98
CA ASP A 481 12.12 -3.61 38.86
C ASP A 481 13.55 -4.10 39.15
N ARG A 482 13.70 -5.17 39.96
CA ARG A 482 15.01 -5.74 40.33
C ARG A 482 15.00 -7.26 40.28
N GLY A 483 16.17 -7.84 40.17
CA GLY A 483 16.36 -9.28 40.16
C GLY A 483 15.68 -9.96 38.97
N GLU A 484 14.94 -11.03 39.21
CA GLU A 484 14.28 -11.80 38.14
C GLU A 484 13.11 -11.08 37.49
N LYS A 485 12.55 -10.05 38.14
CA LYS A 485 11.47 -9.21 37.61
C LYS A 485 11.95 -8.03 36.77
N ALA A 486 13.26 -7.77 36.73
CA ALA A 486 13.83 -6.67 35.96
C ALA A 486 13.44 -6.77 34.49
N ARG A 487 12.89 -5.67 33.95
CA ARG A 487 12.50 -5.52 32.54
C ARG A 487 12.69 -4.08 32.10
N LEU A 488 12.59 -3.82 30.82
CA LEU A 488 12.62 -2.48 30.26
C LEU A 488 11.23 -1.87 30.23
N ALA A 489 11.13 -0.60 30.60
CA ALA A 489 9.94 0.23 30.39
C ALA A 489 9.85 0.68 28.93
N THR A 490 8.64 0.96 28.44
CA THR A 490 8.42 1.52 27.11
C THR A 490 8.66 3.02 27.07
N ALA A 491 8.38 3.72 28.19
CA ALA A 491 8.66 5.14 28.34
C ALA A 491 8.96 5.49 29.81
N VAL A 492 9.75 6.56 30.06
CA VAL A 492 10.11 7.07 31.38
C VAL A 492 10.07 8.60 31.44
N ASP A 493 9.95 9.17 32.66
CA ASP A 493 9.99 10.62 32.91
C ASP A 493 11.28 11.11 33.59
N LEU A 494 12.23 10.21 33.88
CA LEU A 494 13.44 10.43 34.67
C LEU A 494 13.22 10.83 36.15
N ALA A 495 11.99 10.98 36.56
CA ALA A 495 11.60 11.32 37.93
C ALA A 495 11.02 10.12 38.73
N GLY A 496 11.02 8.94 38.10
CA GLY A 496 10.55 7.68 38.69
C GLY A 496 9.26 7.14 38.09
N GLY A 497 8.61 7.87 37.15
CA GLY A 497 7.50 7.40 36.37
C GLY A 497 7.97 6.49 35.23
N ALA A 498 7.24 5.39 34.97
CA ALA A 498 7.54 4.45 33.90
C ALA A 498 6.26 3.84 33.33
N ALA A 499 6.15 3.78 32.01
CA ALA A 499 5.10 3.06 31.28
C ALA A 499 5.61 1.68 30.87
N LEU A 500 4.72 0.70 30.82
CA LEU A 500 5.06 -0.69 30.53
C LEU A 500 4.25 -1.29 29.38
N ASP A 501 3.23 -0.56 28.92
CA ASP A 501 2.39 -1.00 27.79
C ASP A 501 3.16 -0.80 26.50
N ASP A 502 3.32 -1.86 25.71
CA ASP A 502 4.06 -1.82 24.44
C ASP A 502 3.27 -1.05 23.37
N ASP A 503 3.97 -0.23 22.58
CA ASP A 503 3.39 0.42 21.39
C ASP A 503 3.57 -0.55 20.20
N PRO A 504 2.49 -1.01 19.53
CA PRO A 504 2.63 -1.96 18.44
C PRO A 504 3.57 -1.52 17.32
N VAL A 505 3.59 -0.23 16.96
CA VAL A 505 4.44 0.32 15.89
C VAL A 505 5.89 0.46 16.34
N GLY A 506 6.10 0.91 17.57
CA GLY A 506 7.41 1.04 18.22
C GLY A 506 7.68 -0.07 19.24
N SER A 507 7.32 -1.31 18.93
CA SER A 507 7.45 -2.42 19.87
C SER A 507 8.88 -2.64 20.33
N LEU A 508 9.03 -2.90 21.63
CA LEU A 508 10.33 -3.24 22.22
C LEU A 508 10.94 -4.51 21.64
N LEU A 509 10.18 -5.31 20.93
CA LEU A 509 10.68 -6.49 20.23
C LEU A 509 11.63 -6.14 19.06
N TRP A 510 11.59 -4.91 18.54
CA TRP A 510 12.48 -4.42 17.49
C TRP A 510 13.86 -3.97 18.00
N LEU A 511 14.09 -3.82 19.33
CA LEU A 511 15.34 -3.29 19.90
C LEU A 511 16.61 -3.96 19.39
N PRO A 512 16.68 -5.29 19.19
CA PRO A 512 17.88 -5.92 18.63
C PRO A 512 18.14 -5.52 17.16
N MET A 513 17.10 -5.24 16.39
CA MET A 513 17.24 -4.79 15.00
C MET A 513 17.75 -3.35 14.91
N HIS A 514 17.50 -2.56 15.95
CA HIS A 514 18.01 -1.19 16.09
C HIS A 514 19.36 -1.13 16.82
N GLU A 515 20.02 -2.27 17.02
CA GLU A 515 21.32 -2.37 17.67
C GLU A 515 21.39 -1.71 19.09
N ALA A 516 20.22 -1.53 19.70
CA ALA A 516 20.10 -0.90 21.02
C ALA A 516 20.44 -1.85 22.17
N ILE A 517 20.16 -3.13 21.99
CA ILE A 517 20.41 -4.19 22.97
C ILE A 517 20.64 -5.51 22.24
N ASP A 518 21.51 -6.34 22.79
CA ASP A 518 21.77 -7.67 22.23
C ASP A 518 20.53 -8.59 22.38
N ARG A 519 20.24 -9.37 21.36
CA ARG A 519 19.16 -10.37 21.34
C ARG A 519 19.27 -11.36 22.51
N ASP A 520 20.49 -11.71 22.91
CA ASP A 520 20.77 -12.67 23.98
C ASP A 520 20.85 -12.02 25.36
N ASP A 521 20.72 -10.70 25.45
CA ASP A 521 20.71 -9.97 26.71
C ASP A 521 19.57 -10.46 27.61
N THR A 522 19.92 -10.72 28.87
CA THR A 522 18.96 -11.26 29.86
C THR A 522 17.81 -10.29 30.14
N LEU A 523 18.09 -8.98 30.18
CA LEU A 523 17.08 -7.94 30.41
C LEU A 523 16.13 -7.87 29.21
N PHE A 524 16.66 -7.91 27.98
CA PHE A 524 15.82 -7.95 26.77
C PHE A 524 14.93 -9.22 26.73
N ARG A 525 15.49 -10.40 27.00
CA ARG A 525 14.70 -11.65 27.01
C ARG A 525 13.58 -11.64 28.04
N ARG A 526 13.77 -10.98 29.18
CA ARG A 526 12.71 -10.80 30.19
C ARG A 526 11.66 -9.80 29.72
N THR A 527 12.09 -8.69 29.13
CA THR A 527 11.20 -7.69 28.52
C THR A 527 10.35 -8.32 27.45
N ALA A 528 10.94 -9.05 26.50
CA ALA A 528 10.22 -9.74 25.43
C ALA A 528 9.19 -10.73 25.97
N ARG A 529 9.48 -11.46 27.05
CA ARG A 529 8.49 -12.32 27.72
C ARG A 529 7.37 -11.52 28.38
N ALA A 530 7.68 -10.37 28.98
CA ALA A 530 6.66 -9.53 29.61
C ALA A 530 5.73 -8.88 28.58
N VAL A 531 6.25 -8.39 27.46
CA VAL A 531 5.46 -7.89 26.32
C VAL A 531 4.47 -8.96 25.87
N ARG A 532 4.94 -10.18 25.64
CA ARG A 532 4.10 -11.31 25.20
C ARG A 532 3.07 -11.74 26.25
N ALA A 533 3.41 -11.70 27.54
CA ALA A 533 2.48 -12.07 28.60
C ALA A 533 1.28 -11.10 28.75
N HIS A 534 1.44 -9.88 28.26
CA HIS A 534 0.35 -8.89 28.13
C HIS A 534 -0.44 -9.05 26.83
N GLU A 535 0.11 -9.78 25.85
CA GLU A 535 -0.65 -10.23 24.69
C GLU A 535 -1.73 -11.22 25.19
N GLN A 536 -2.97 -10.93 24.82
CA GLN A 536 -4.16 -11.65 25.30
C GLN A 536 -4.21 -13.10 24.77
N PRO A 537 -5.15 -13.93 25.25
CA PRO A 537 -5.30 -15.33 24.81
C PRO A 537 -5.35 -15.49 23.29
N ALA A 538 -5.00 -16.67 22.79
CA ALA A 538 -4.86 -17.00 21.35
C ALA A 538 -6.06 -16.59 20.46
N ASP A 539 -7.24 -16.38 21.03
CA ASP A 539 -8.46 -15.97 20.31
C ASP A 539 -8.62 -14.46 20.17
N THR A 540 -7.65 -13.66 20.63
CA THR A 540 -7.76 -12.20 20.62
C THR A 540 -7.04 -11.57 19.45
N ALA A 541 -7.64 -10.48 18.93
CA ALA A 541 -7.04 -9.64 17.89
C ALA A 541 -5.69 -9.07 18.34
N ARG A 542 -4.65 -9.18 17.50
CA ARG A 542 -3.30 -8.74 17.78
C ARG A 542 -2.70 -7.93 16.61
N PRO A 543 -1.84 -6.93 16.90
CA PRO A 543 -1.11 -6.21 15.87
C PRO A 543 -0.13 -7.13 15.12
N LEU A 544 0.02 -6.94 13.81
CA LEU A 544 0.95 -7.73 12.99
C LEU A 544 2.42 -7.29 13.18
N VAL A 545 2.68 -6.02 13.45
CA VAL A 545 4.05 -5.48 13.56
C VAL A 545 4.89 -6.17 14.63
N PRO A 546 4.42 -6.42 15.86
CA PRO A 546 5.16 -7.20 16.85
C PRO A 546 5.43 -8.64 16.42
N GLU A 547 4.51 -9.27 15.69
CA GLU A 547 4.71 -10.62 15.16
C GLU A 547 5.87 -10.67 14.14
N LEU A 548 6.01 -9.62 13.31
CA LEU A 548 7.13 -9.50 12.38
C LEU A 548 8.47 -9.29 13.13
N ALA A 549 8.45 -8.58 14.26
CA ALA A 549 9.64 -8.50 15.12
C ALA A 549 10.02 -9.86 15.72
N ARG A 550 9.03 -10.67 16.14
CA ARG A 550 9.25 -12.05 16.62
C ARG A 550 9.82 -12.95 15.53
N LEU A 551 9.45 -12.75 14.28
CA LEU A 551 10.02 -13.49 13.14
C LEU A 551 11.54 -13.37 13.09
N LEU A 552 12.08 -12.21 13.43
CA LEU A 552 13.51 -11.96 13.46
C LEU A 552 14.17 -12.41 14.78
N GLY A 553 13.39 -12.89 15.73
CA GLY A 553 13.81 -13.38 17.05
C GLY A 553 14.01 -14.90 17.14
N PRO A 554 14.20 -15.41 18.36
CA PRO A 554 14.35 -16.86 18.61
C PRO A 554 13.16 -17.70 18.16
N GLU A 555 11.98 -17.11 18.04
CA GLU A 555 10.71 -17.76 17.70
C GLU A 555 10.41 -17.69 16.19
N GLY A 556 11.41 -17.32 15.37
CA GLY A 556 11.22 -17.09 13.94
C GLY A 556 10.56 -18.26 13.20
N GLN A 557 10.94 -19.50 13.52
CA GLN A 557 10.34 -20.70 12.92
C GLN A 557 8.85 -20.85 13.25
N GLU A 558 8.45 -20.55 14.49
CA GLU A 558 7.05 -20.60 14.93
C GLU A 558 6.21 -19.56 14.18
N VAL A 559 6.73 -18.34 14.08
CA VAL A 559 6.07 -17.25 13.35
C VAL A 559 5.98 -17.56 11.86
N LEU A 560 7.03 -18.13 11.24
CA LEU A 560 6.97 -18.58 9.84
C LEU A 560 5.88 -19.65 9.63
N ALA A 561 5.82 -20.66 10.52
CA ALA A 561 4.81 -21.70 10.44
C ALA A 561 3.38 -21.15 10.61
N TRP A 562 3.22 -20.08 11.40
CA TRP A 562 1.95 -19.36 11.52
C TRP A 562 1.65 -18.55 10.26
N LEU A 563 2.59 -17.73 9.74
CA LEU A 563 2.43 -16.93 8.52
C LEU A 563 2.07 -17.80 7.30
N ARG A 564 2.63 -19.00 7.20
CA ARG A 564 2.29 -19.94 6.12
C ARG A 564 0.81 -20.27 6.05
N ARG A 565 0.09 -20.24 7.19
CA ARG A 565 -1.33 -20.59 7.30
C ARG A 565 -2.22 -19.35 7.39
N ALA A 566 -1.65 -18.20 7.72
CA ALA A 566 -2.39 -16.96 7.93
C ALA A 566 -3.03 -16.46 6.63
N PRO A 567 -4.37 -16.34 6.55
CA PRO A 567 -5.05 -15.85 5.36
C PRO A 567 -4.85 -14.36 5.14
N LEU A 568 -4.50 -13.60 6.18
CA LEU A 568 -4.37 -12.14 6.17
C LEU A 568 -5.63 -11.46 5.56
N ASP A 569 -5.50 -10.31 4.91
CA ASP A 569 -6.55 -9.74 4.08
C ASP A 569 -6.35 -10.21 2.63
N ASN A 570 -6.87 -11.39 2.30
CA ASN A 570 -6.69 -12.01 0.97
C ASN A 570 -5.19 -12.13 0.57
N GLY A 571 -4.34 -12.51 1.55
CA GLY A 571 -2.89 -12.67 1.40
C GLY A 571 -2.09 -11.36 1.54
N ILE A 572 -2.73 -10.24 1.88
CA ILE A 572 -2.09 -8.94 2.09
C ILE A 572 -2.07 -8.62 3.58
N ALA A 573 -1.02 -7.95 4.04
CA ALA A 573 -0.89 -7.52 5.42
C ALA A 573 -2.08 -6.67 5.89
N ALA A 574 -2.48 -6.90 7.14
CA ALA A 574 -3.47 -6.10 7.86
C ALA A 574 -2.86 -5.66 9.19
N GLU A 575 -3.20 -4.47 9.66
CA GLU A 575 -2.65 -3.92 10.90
C GLU A 575 -2.96 -4.80 12.10
N VAL A 576 -4.19 -5.35 12.15
CA VAL A 576 -4.65 -6.24 13.23
C VAL A 576 -5.22 -7.53 12.66
N VAL A 577 -4.77 -8.65 13.23
CA VAL A 577 -5.18 -10.01 12.84
C VAL A 577 -5.67 -10.79 14.05
N ASP A 578 -6.49 -11.83 13.84
CA ASP A 578 -6.86 -12.80 14.87
C ASP A 578 -5.79 -13.89 15.06
N GLY A 579 -6.04 -14.84 15.95
CA GLY A 579 -5.14 -15.96 16.23
C GLY A 579 -4.82 -16.83 15.03
N ASP A 580 -5.76 -16.97 14.09
CA ASP A 580 -5.60 -17.70 12.83
C ASP A 580 -4.91 -16.86 11.75
N GLY A 581 -4.65 -15.58 12.01
CA GLY A 581 -4.03 -14.65 11.06
C GLY A 581 -5.01 -14.03 10.06
N ARG A 582 -6.33 -14.06 10.34
CA ARG A 582 -7.31 -13.32 9.52
C ARG A 582 -7.31 -11.86 9.91
N ALA A 583 -7.41 -10.98 8.91
CA ALA A 583 -7.57 -9.55 9.14
C ALA A 583 -8.86 -9.25 9.93
N VAL A 584 -8.75 -8.44 10.97
CA VAL A 584 -9.88 -7.99 11.79
C VAL A 584 -10.01 -6.46 11.85
N ALA A 585 -8.93 -5.72 11.53
CA ALA A 585 -8.96 -4.27 11.38
C ALA A 585 -7.86 -3.81 10.41
N ASN A 586 -8.11 -2.69 9.73
CA ASN A 586 -7.17 -2.04 8.81
C ASN A 586 -6.51 -3.04 7.83
N GLY A 587 -7.35 -3.76 7.08
CA GLY A 587 -6.90 -4.65 6.01
C GLY A 587 -6.27 -3.89 4.86
N ALA A 588 -5.53 -4.60 4.00
CA ALA A 588 -4.84 -4.05 2.85
C ALA A 588 -3.98 -2.82 3.20
N ASP A 589 -3.17 -2.94 4.25
CA ASP A 589 -2.18 -1.94 4.66
C ASP A 589 -0.95 -2.05 3.77
N ALA A 590 -0.77 -1.10 2.87
CA ALA A 590 0.27 -1.19 1.85
C ALA A 590 1.68 -0.94 2.43
N SER A 591 1.85 -0.03 3.38
CA SER A 591 3.15 0.17 4.03
C SER A 591 3.54 -1.05 4.86
N LEU A 592 2.60 -1.62 5.61
CA LEU A 592 2.84 -2.84 6.40
C LEU A 592 3.08 -4.08 5.50
N ALA A 593 2.47 -4.13 4.32
CA ALA A 593 2.79 -5.15 3.33
C ALA A 593 4.26 -5.07 2.89
N GLY A 594 4.80 -3.86 2.75
CA GLY A 594 6.23 -3.64 2.52
C GLY A 594 7.09 -4.20 3.67
N LEU A 595 6.74 -3.89 4.92
CA LEU A 595 7.43 -4.42 6.09
C LEU A 595 7.36 -5.95 6.14
N LEU A 596 6.20 -6.55 5.89
CA LEU A 596 6.03 -8.00 5.85
C LEU A 596 6.93 -8.63 4.78
N ALA A 597 6.87 -8.13 3.55
CA ALA A 597 7.67 -8.65 2.44
C ALA A 597 9.17 -8.57 2.74
N TYR A 598 9.65 -7.41 3.20
CA TYR A 598 11.04 -7.21 3.56
C TYR A 598 11.50 -8.10 4.73
N THR A 599 10.67 -8.20 5.78
CA THR A 599 11.02 -8.97 6.98
C THR A 599 11.09 -10.47 6.68
N VAL A 600 10.16 -11.02 5.89
CA VAL A 600 10.19 -12.43 5.47
C VAL A 600 11.38 -12.68 4.54
N TRP A 601 11.66 -11.79 3.60
CA TRP A 601 12.84 -11.86 2.74
C TRP A 601 14.14 -11.85 3.56
N TYR A 602 14.26 -10.92 4.52
CA TYR A 602 15.41 -10.81 5.40
C TYR A 602 15.59 -12.07 6.29
N ALA A 603 14.51 -12.59 6.85
CA ALA A 603 14.52 -13.82 7.62
C ALA A 603 15.08 -15.00 6.82
N ALA A 604 14.68 -15.11 5.54
CA ALA A 604 15.15 -16.17 4.66
C ALA A 604 16.64 -16.03 4.28
N HIS A 605 17.09 -14.82 3.93
CA HIS A 605 18.43 -14.59 3.38
C HIS A 605 19.50 -14.32 4.44
N ALA A 606 19.17 -13.49 5.44
CA ALA A 606 20.14 -13.10 6.46
C ALA A 606 20.18 -14.05 7.67
N LEU A 607 19.02 -14.63 8.04
CA LEU A 607 18.91 -15.52 9.18
C LEU A 607 18.85 -17.00 8.78
N GLY A 608 18.73 -17.31 7.49
CA GLY A 608 18.64 -18.68 6.98
C GLY A 608 17.36 -19.42 7.40
N LEU A 609 16.31 -18.68 7.81
CA LEU A 609 15.02 -19.27 8.19
C LEU A 609 14.31 -19.75 6.92
N ARG A 610 14.32 -21.07 6.73
CA ARG A 610 13.63 -21.75 5.62
C ARG A 610 12.87 -22.88 6.23
N GLU A 611 11.54 -22.76 6.28
CA GLU A 611 10.69 -23.61 6.87
C GLU A 611 9.98 -24.53 7.13
#